data_1c88ea53add4fbad3b3a392b6287ee67
#
_entry.id   1c88ea53add4fbad3b3a392b6287ee67
#
_cell.length_a   1.000
_cell.length_b   1.000
_cell.length_c   1.000
_cell.angle_alpha   90.00
_cell.angle_beta   90.00
_cell.angle_gamma   90.00
#
_symmetry.space_group_name_H-M   'P 1'
#
loop_
_entity.id
_entity.type
_entity.pdbx_description
1 polymer ?
#
loop_
_entity_poly.entity_id
_entity_poly.type
_entity_poly.pdbx_seq_one_letter_code
_entity_poly.pdbx_strand_id
1 'polypeptide(L)'
;MTYLLAAGCSWTDANFKSYFDDIDCSFPKWPEVLGKQLGISEVVNVGMSGAGNDLMFARCFDKMIAKKPELVCILLSSWDRQAIFDYGFIPSTDVIVYQMYMENSFPSDQPWLEEYFNNRRHSVNVSYDSWVDGQITLDNLLNTVLRNIFLFQNFCEQHNINYIIMQGVDAIIYPFGDKNFTAPKDDRLQDIGSFLKYILKSPYTSKINEENILGWPMAWQLDGYCVFDKFRETDLTKFIVHPNDCHPNKLGHRTIAEMFYKGYQDIYGKIS
;
A
#
# COMPACT_ATOMS: atom_id res chain seq x y z
N MET A 1 23.14 -11.77 -10.86
CA MET A 1 21.75 -12.15 -11.08
C MET A 1 20.89 -10.93 -10.78
N THR A 2 20.04 -10.58 -11.69
CA THR A 2 19.08 -9.49 -11.59
C THR A 2 17.81 -9.98 -10.87
N TYR A 3 17.10 -9.14 -10.15
CA TYR A 3 15.90 -9.53 -9.44
C TYR A 3 14.82 -8.45 -9.48
N LEU A 4 13.56 -8.88 -9.36
CA LEU A 4 12.41 -8.02 -9.12
C LEU A 4 12.24 -7.80 -7.63
N LEU A 5 12.23 -6.54 -7.19
CA LEU A 5 11.85 -6.17 -5.83
C LEU A 5 10.39 -5.71 -5.81
N ALA A 6 9.56 -6.32 -4.99
CA ALA A 6 8.17 -5.94 -4.85
C ALA A 6 7.84 -5.58 -3.41
N ALA A 7 7.13 -4.46 -3.21
CA ALA A 7 6.67 -4.01 -1.90
C ALA A 7 5.18 -3.65 -1.93
N GLY A 8 4.54 -3.73 -0.78
CA GLY A 8 3.14 -3.40 -0.59
C GLY A 8 2.63 -3.89 0.76
N CYS A 9 1.33 -3.73 0.99
CA CYS A 9 0.65 -4.23 2.19
C CYS A 9 0.22 -5.71 2.02
N SER A 10 -0.86 -6.10 2.68
CA SER A 10 -1.49 -7.44 2.57
C SER A 10 -1.82 -7.86 1.13
N TRP A 11 -2.03 -6.93 0.22
CA TRP A 11 -2.21 -7.18 -1.21
C TRP A 11 -0.93 -7.64 -1.93
N THR A 12 0.21 -7.56 -1.26
CA THR A 12 1.51 -7.99 -1.78
C THR A 12 2.11 -9.11 -0.97
N ASP A 13 1.70 -9.25 0.30
CA ASP A 13 2.24 -10.23 1.24
C ASP A 13 2.11 -11.67 0.72
N ALA A 14 3.24 -12.35 0.55
CA ALA A 14 3.29 -13.74 0.10
C ALA A 14 2.57 -14.70 1.05
N ASN A 15 2.52 -14.35 2.34
CA ASN A 15 1.94 -15.17 3.40
C ASN A 15 0.53 -14.74 3.80
N PHE A 16 -0.08 -13.82 3.04
CA PHE A 16 -1.42 -13.35 3.32
C PHE A 16 -2.41 -14.51 3.47
N LYS A 17 -3.20 -14.45 4.52
CA LYS A 17 -4.35 -15.33 4.78
C LYS A 17 -5.59 -14.48 4.96
N SER A 18 -6.73 -14.96 4.44
CA SER A 18 -8.02 -14.32 4.70
C SER A 18 -8.40 -14.44 6.17
N TYR A 19 -9.27 -13.55 6.62
CA TYR A 19 -9.94 -13.68 7.93
C TYR A 19 -10.97 -14.83 7.97
N PHE A 20 -11.30 -15.40 6.83
CA PHE A 20 -12.21 -16.53 6.67
C PHE A 20 -11.39 -17.81 6.47
N ASP A 21 -11.52 -18.74 7.41
CA ASP A 21 -10.70 -19.97 7.46
C ASP A 21 -10.91 -20.91 6.27
N ASP A 22 -12.05 -20.82 5.58
CA ASP A 22 -12.41 -21.65 4.43
C ASP A 22 -11.88 -21.11 3.10
N ILE A 23 -11.20 -19.96 3.10
CA ILE A 23 -10.68 -19.36 1.88
C ILE A 23 -9.22 -19.71 1.67
N ASP A 24 -8.98 -20.48 0.60
CA ASP A 24 -7.61 -20.78 0.14
C ASP A 24 -6.95 -19.55 -0.49
N CYS A 25 -5.91 -19.03 0.15
CA CYS A 25 -5.07 -17.94 -0.33
C CYS A 25 -3.67 -18.42 -0.79
N SER A 26 -3.46 -19.71 -1.03
CA SER A 26 -2.15 -20.29 -1.38
C SER A 26 -1.70 -20.06 -2.83
N PHE A 27 -2.48 -19.33 -3.62
CA PHE A 27 -2.14 -18.97 -4.98
C PHE A 27 -0.98 -17.95 -5.07
N PRO A 28 -0.22 -17.94 -6.18
CA PRO A 28 0.83 -16.94 -6.42
C PRO A 28 0.30 -15.52 -6.33
N LYS A 29 1.03 -14.66 -5.64
CA LYS A 29 0.70 -13.23 -5.54
C LYS A 29 1.19 -12.49 -6.80
N TRP A 30 0.79 -11.24 -6.95
CA TRP A 30 1.14 -10.46 -8.14
C TRP A 30 2.66 -10.35 -8.38
N PRO A 31 3.56 -10.28 -7.37
CA PRO A 31 5.00 -10.21 -7.64
C PRO A 31 5.54 -11.45 -8.36
N GLU A 32 5.11 -12.65 -7.94
CA GLU A 32 5.53 -13.90 -8.56
C GLU A 32 4.97 -14.03 -9.98
N VAL A 33 3.72 -13.58 -10.20
CA VAL A 33 3.10 -13.58 -11.52
C VAL A 33 3.83 -12.60 -12.45
N LEU A 34 4.13 -11.38 -11.97
CA LEU A 34 4.87 -10.38 -12.73
C LEU A 34 6.29 -10.84 -13.08
N GLY A 35 7.03 -11.38 -12.10
CA GLY A 35 8.38 -11.90 -12.32
C GLY A 35 8.39 -12.94 -13.45
N LYS A 36 7.41 -13.86 -13.46
CA LYS A 36 7.25 -14.84 -14.53
C LYS A 36 6.95 -14.18 -15.88
N GLN A 37 6.10 -13.17 -15.95
CA GLN A 37 5.77 -12.44 -17.18
C GLN A 37 6.98 -11.69 -17.74
N LEU A 38 7.82 -11.14 -16.88
CA LEU A 38 9.04 -10.41 -17.24
C LEU A 38 10.24 -11.34 -17.51
N GLY A 39 10.13 -12.65 -17.26
CA GLY A 39 11.25 -13.58 -17.36
C GLY A 39 12.32 -13.41 -16.25
N ILE A 40 11.99 -12.70 -15.19
CA ILE A 40 12.88 -12.49 -14.03
C ILE A 40 12.71 -13.68 -13.07
N SER A 41 13.79 -14.44 -12.88
CA SER A 41 13.74 -15.68 -12.10
C SER A 41 13.77 -15.46 -10.57
N GLU A 42 14.40 -14.38 -10.13
CA GLU A 42 14.49 -14.05 -8.69
C GLU A 42 13.49 -12.93 -8.35
N VAL A 43 12.52 -13.22 -7.50
CA VAL A 43 11.55 -12.24 -6.98
C VAL A 43 11.74 -12.10 -5.48
N VAL A 44 12.07 -10.88 -5.06
CA VAL A 44 12.18 -10.51 -3.63
C VAL A 44 10.92 -9.75 -3.26
N ASN A 45 9.99 -10.43 -2.61
CA ASN A 45 8.74 -9.85 -2.13
C ASN A 45 8.91 -9.41 -0.67
N VAL A 46 8.87 -8.11 -0.42
CA VAL A 46 8.95 -7.51 0.92
C VAL A 46 7.58 -6.98 1.40
N GLY A 47 6.51 -7.37 0.72
CA GLY A 47 5.15 -7.06 1.14
C GLY A 47 4.86 -7.61 2.54
N MET A 48 4.06 -6.87 3.30
CA MET A 48 3.69 -7.25 4.67
C MET A 48 2.27 -6.80 4.98
N SER A 49 1.47 -7.72 5.47
CA SER A 49 0.10 -7.42 5.91
C SER A 49 0.10 -6.27 6.92
N GLY A 50 -0.77 -5.29 6.71
CA GLY A 50 -0.88 -4.13 7.56
C GLY A 50 0.17 -3.04 7.37
N ALA A 51 1.16 -3.21 6.50
CA ALA A 51 2.18 -2.18 6.28
C ALA A 51 1.60 -0.84 5.82
N GLY A 52 2.05 0.24 6.42
CA GLY A 52 1.91 1.60 5.90
C GLY A 52 2.93 1.89 4.80
N ASN A 53 2.70 2.98 4.05
CA ASN A 53 3.56 3.31 2.90
C ASN A 53 5.00 3.64 3.32
N ASP A 54 5.20 4.26 4.46
CA ASP A 54 6.52 4.59 5.04
C ASP A 54 7.36 3.32 5.26
N LEU A 55 6.76 2.26 5.83
CA LEU A 55 7.45 0.98 6.02
C LEU A 55 7.77 0.29 4.68
N MET A 56 6.85 0.38 3.70
CA MET A 56 7.10 -0.18 2.37
C MET A 56 8.33 0.43 1.73
N PHE A 57 8.45 1.77 1.75
CA PHE A 57 9.63 2.46 1.22
C PHE A 57 10.91 2.12 2.00
N ALA A 58 10.84 2.08 3.34
CA ALA A 58 11.99 1.71 4.16
C ALA A 58 12.52 0.31 3.82
N ARG A 59 11.63 -0.68 3.71
CA ARG A 59 12.01 -2.05 3.33
C ARG A 59 12.56 -2.15 1.91
N CYS A 60 12.08 -1.30 0.99
CA CYS A 60 12.68 -1.20 -0.35
C CYS A 60 14.11 -0.66 -0.27
N PHE A 61 14.34 0.43 0.45
CA PHE A 61 15.67 1.01 0.60
C PHE A 61 16.67 0.01 1.18
N ASP A 62 16.31 -0.72 2.24
CA ASP A 62 17.18 -1.74 2.85
C ASP A 62 17.62 -2.80 1.83
N LYS A 63 16.71 -3.24 0.96
CA LYS A 63 17.03 -4.23 -0.08
C LYS A 63 17.85 -3.64 -1.22
N MET A 64 17.49 -2.43 -1.69
CA MET A 64 18.21 -1.77 -2.78
C MET A 64 19.64 -1.40 -2.43
N ILE A 65 19.88 -0.99 -1.16
CA ILE A 65 21.24 -0.69 -0.66
C ILE A 65 22.08 -1.97 -0.60
N ALA A 66 21.48 -3.08 -0.17
CA ALA A 66 22.19 -4.36 -0.07
C ALA A 66 22.53 -4.96 -1.44
N LYS A 67 21.63 -4.86 -2.42
CA LYS A 67 21.81 -5.40 -3.77
C LYS A 67 20.91 -4.64 -4.74
N LYS A 68 21.46 -4.15 -5.84
CA LYS A 68 20.71 -3.43 -6.87
C LYS A 68 19.70 -4.36 -7.57
N PRO A 69 18.38 -4.04 -7.54
CA PRO A 69 17.37 -4.74 -8.34
C PRO A 69 17.41 -4.32 -9.81
N GLU A 70 16.82 -5.12 -10.68
CA GLU A 70 16.54 -4.76 -12.06
C GLU A 70 15.31 -3.85 -12.15
N LEU A 71 14.29 -4.18 -11.37
CA LEU A 71 13.04 -3.45 -11.31
C LEU A 71 12.51 -3.44 -9.88
N VAL A 72 11.98 -2.31 -9.46
CA VAL A 72 11.21 -2.18 -8.22
C VAL A 72 9.76 -1.87 -8.54
N CYS A 73 8.84 -2.64 -7.99
CA CYS A 73 7.40 -2.40 -8.09
C CYS A 73 6.81 -2.19 -6.70
N ILE A 74 6.17 -1.04 -6.50
CA ILE A 74 5.51 -0.71 -5.22
C ILE A 74 4.01 -0.59 -5.44
N LEU A 75 3.24 -1.40 -4.70
CA LEU A 75 1.79 -1.29 -4.63
C LEU A 75 1.41 -0.56 -3.34
N LEU A 76 1.15 0.74 -3.45
CA LEU A 76 0.84 1.60 -2.30
C LEU A 76 -0.46 1.18 -1.63
N SER A 77 -0.47 1.27 -0.31
CA SER A 77 -1.65 1.17 0.53
C SER A 77 -2.33 2.54 0.67
N SER A 78 -3.39 2.60 1.45
CA SER A 78 -4.02 3.86 1.83
C SER A 78 -3.00 4.81 2.48
N TRP A 79 -3.11 6.11 2.21
CA TRP A 79 -2.15 7.13 2.64
C TRP A 79 -2.34 7.56 4.09
N ASP A 80 -3.48 7.24 4.68
CA ASP A 80 -3.79 7.43 6.09
C ASP A 80 -3.17 6.35 7.00
N ARG A 81 -2.57 5.31 6.41
CA ARG A 81 -1.83 4.27 7.14
C ARG A 81 -0.41 4.73 7.41
N GLN A 82 -0.05 4.74 8.69
CA GLN A 82 1.30 5.01 9.14
C GLN A 82 1.80 3.85 10.01
N ALA A 83 3.04 3.42 9.78
CA ALA A 83 3.71 2.49 10.68
C ALA A 83 4.22 3.26 11.90
N ILE A 84 3.81 2.84 13.09
CA ILE A 84 4.34 3.36 14.35
C ILE A 84 5.45 2.41 14.79
N PHE A 85 6.68 2.91 14.81
CA PHE A 85 7.81 2.19 15.37
C PHE A 85 7.88 2.49 16.87
N ASP A 86 7.58 1.51 17.70
CA ASP A 86 7.87 1.60 19.13
C ASP A 86 9.37 1.33 19.35
N TYR A 87 10.10 2.32 19.87
CA TYR A 87 11.54 2.24 20.14
C TYR A 87 11.92 1.29 21.28
N GLY A 88 10.99 0.59 21.88
CA GLY A 88 11.21 -0.38 22.94
C GLY A 88 11.22 -1.82 22.43
N PHE A 89 12.38 -2.35 22.06
CA PHE A 89 12.70 -3.79 21.89
C PHE A 89 11.51 -4.70 21.53
N ILE A 90 10.87 -4.45 20.39
CA ILE A 90 9.92 -5.37 19.79
C ILE A 90 10.61 -5.99 18.58
N PRO A 91 10.60 -7.33 18.44
CA PRO A 91 11.07 -7.96 17.21
C PRO A 91 10.36 -7.36 16.00
N SER A 92 11.07 -7.24 14.90
CA SER A 92 10.67 -6.58 13.64
C SER A 92 9.39 -7.10 12.97
N THR A 93 8.61 -7.90 13.66
CA THR A 93 7.36 -8.50 13.20
C THR A 93 6.11 -7.78 13.72
N ASP A 94 6.24 -6.91 14.72
CA ASP A 94 5.08 -6.27 15.36
C ASP A 94 4.91 -4.83 14.86
N VAL A 95 4.49 -4.68 13.61
CA VAL A 95 4.00 -3.40 13.10
C VAL A 95 2.57 -3.21 13.60
N ILE A 96 2.40 -2.30 14.53
CA ILE A 96 1.08 -1.88 15.00
C ILE A 96 0.45 -1.06 13.88
N VAL A 97 -0.57 -1.62 13.23
CA VAL A 97 -1.35 -0.88 12.25
C VAL A 97 -2.26 0.08 13.00
N TYR A 98 -1.96 1.36 12.88
CA TYR A 98 -2.70 2.45 13.54
C TYR A 98 -4.21 2.39 13.32
N GLN A 99 -4.64 1.95 12.14
CA GLN A 99 -6.05 1.83 11.79
C GLN A 99 -6.81 0.83 12.68
N MET A 100 -6.21 -0.28 13.08
CA MET A 100 -6.83 -1.23 14.02
C MET A 100 -7.07 -0.61 15.40
N TYR A 101 -6.21 0.32 15.79
CA TYR A 101 -6.29 1.01 17.07
C TYR A 101 -7.42 2.06 17.10
N MET A 102 -7.60 2.83 16.00
CA MET A 102 -8.59 3.92 15.94
C MET A 102 -10.03 3.41 15.88
N GLU A 103 -10.26 2.22 15.32
CA GLU A 103 -11.62 1.71 15.13
C GLU A 103 -12.21 1.00 16.36
N ASN A 104 -11.41 0.74 17.42
CA ASN A 104 -11.80 -0.17 18.53
C ASN A 104 -12.43 -1.50 18.01
N SER A 105 -12.17 -1.85 16.75
CA SER A 105 -12.76 -2.99 16.06
C SER A 105 -11.75 -4.12 15.99
N PHE A 106 -11.43 -4.70 17.16
CA PHE A 106 -10.68 -5.94 17.18
C PHE A 106 -11.60 -7.06 16.67
N PRO A 107 -11.10 -7.94 15.79
CA PRO A 107 -11.83 -9.12 15.40
C PRO A 107 -12.25 -9.88 16.65
N SER A 108 -13.54 -10.21 16.78
CA SER A 108 -14.12 -10.90 17.96
C SER A 108 -13.53 -12.29 18.19
N ASP A 109 -12.87 -12.83 17.17
CA ASP A 109 -12.16 -14.13 17.15
C ASP A 109 -10.68 -14.04 17.59
N GLN A 110 -10.17 -12.83 17.86
CA GLN A 110 -8.80 -12.62 18.32
C GLN A 110 -8.76 -11.80 19.63
N PRO A 111 -9.33 -12.32 20.73
CA PRO A 111 -9.41 -11.60 22.01
C PRO A 111 -8.03 -11.26 22.60
N TRP A 112 -6.98 -12.00 22.20
CA TRP A 112 -5.61 -11.71 22.59
C TRP A 112 -5.08 -10.38 22.02
N LEU A 113 -5.58 -9.94 20.85
CA LEU A 113 -5.24 -8.63 20.29
C LEU A 113 -5.80 -7.52 21.17
N GLU A 114 -7.03 -7.63 21.61
CA GLU A 114 -7.64 -6.66 22.53
C GLU A 114 -6.88 -6.59 23.86
N GLU A 115 -6.51 -7.74 24.43
CA GLU A 115 -5.71 -7.81 25.66
C GLU A 115 -4.32 -7.23 25.45
N TYR A 116 -3.64 -7.56 24.33
CA TYR A 116 -2.34 -7.04 23.97
C TYR A 116 -2.34 -5.51 23.86
N PHE A 117 -3.34 -4.95 23.20
CA PHE A 117 -3.46 -3.50 23.05
C PHE A 117 -3.91 -2.82 24.33
N ASN A 118 -4.82 -3.42 25.11
CA ASN A 118 -5.25 -2.86 26.39
C ASN A 118 -4.12 -2.82 27.42
N ASN A 119 -3.26 -3.83 27.46
CA ASN A 119 -2.08 -3.85 28.33
C ASN A 119 -1.00 -2.81 27.92
N ARG A 120 -0.97 -2.43 26.64
CA ARG A 120 -0.06 -1.39 26.11
C ARG A 120 -0.69 0.00 26.06
N ARG A 121 -1.99 0.13 26.21
CA ARG A 121 -2.68 1.44 26.21
C ARG A 121 -2.06 2.47 27.13
N HIS A 122 -1.55 2.07 28.28
CA HIS A 122 -0.95 3.01 29.23
C HIS A 122 0.38 3.59 28.76
N SER A 123 1.22 2.84 28.07
CA SER A 123 2.50 3.33 27.55
C SER A 123 2.34 4.02 26.19
N VAL A 124 1.41 3.58 25.38
CA VAL A 124 1.12 4.17 24.06
C VAL A 124 0.28 5.44 24.20
N ASN A 125 -0.70 5.50 25.11
CA ASN A 125 -1.55 6.69 25.29
C ASN A 125 -0.78 7.93 25.72
N VAL A 126 0.23 7.82 26.55
CA VAL A 126 1.00 9.01 27.01
C VAL A 126 1.87 9.55 25.88
N SER A 127 2.44 8.68 25.05
CA SER A 127 3.21 9.10 23.86
C SER A 127 2.28 9.51 22.72
N TYR A 128 1.10 8.90 22.65
CA TYR A 128 0.11 9.09 21.60
C TYR A 128 -0.65 10.39 21.76
N ASP A 129 -1.19 10.70 22.93
CA ASP A 129 -1.91 11.96 23.17
C ASP A 129 -0.98 13.16 22.95
N SER A 130 0.29 13.07 23.37
CA SER A 130 1.28 14.11 23.10
C SER A 130 1.75 14.17 21.64
N TRP A 131 1.62 13.07 20.90
CA TRP A 131 2.03 12.99 19.50
C TRP A 131 0.86 13.32 18.55
N VAL A 132 -0.38 12.92 18.89
CA VAL A 132 -1.60 13.22 18.13
C VAL A 132 -2.01 14.69 18.28
N ASP A 133 -1.89 15.27 19.46
CA ASP A 133 -2.30 16.66 19.72
C ASP A 133 -1.52 17.72 18.92
N GLY A 134 -0.48 17.34 18.20
CA GLY A 134 0.29 18.29 17.42
C GLY A 134 0.81 17.86 16.06
N GLN A 135 0.81 16.58 15.68
CA GLN A 135 1.61 16.13 14.53
C GLN A 135 0.92 15.23 13.50
N ILE A 136 -0.16 14.53 13.82
CA ILE A 136 -0.89 13.75 12.81
C ILE A 136 -2.06 14.56 12.28
N THR A 137 -1.77 15.42 11.34
CA THR A 137 -2.79 15.99 10.48
C THR A 137 -2.83 15.20 9.17
N LEU A 138 -3.97 15.16 8.50
CA LEU A 138 -4.08 14.60 7.15
C LEU A 138 -2.99 15.16 6.22
N ASP A 139 -2.66 16.45 6.37
CA ASP A 139 -1.57 17.13 5.67
C ASP A 139 -0.23 16.42 5.84
N ASN A 140 0.13 16.11 7.08
CA ASN A 140 1.40 15.47 7.39
C ASN A 140 1.47 14.05 6.85
N LEU A 141 0.36 13.30 6.89
CA LEU A 141 0.28 11.96 6.31
C LEU A 141 0.47 11.99 4.80
N LEU A 142 -0.29 12.86 4.11
CA LEU A 142 -0.22 13.00 2.66
C LEU A 142 1.16 13.50 2.21
N ASN A 143 1.69 14.52 2.88
CA ASN A 143 3.04 15.02 2.59
C ASN A 143 4.12 13.96 2.88
N THR A 144 3.92 13.10 3.86
CA THR A 144 4.86 11.99 4.14
C THR A 144 4.88 11.00 2.98
N VAL A 145 3.74 10.62 2.43
CA VAL A 145 3.69 9.71 1.28
C VAL A 145 4.32 10.36 0.04
N LEU A 146 3.95 11.61 -0.28
CA LEU A 146 4.50 12.33 -1.42
C LEU A 146 6.01 12.54 -1.30
N ARG A 147 6.50 12.88 -0.10
CA ARG A 147 7.93 12.98 0.18
C ARG A 147 8.64 11.65 -0.01
N ASN A 148 8.06 10.56 0.47
CA ASN A 148 8.66 9.23 0.32
C ASN A 148 8.69 8.80 -1.16
N ILE A 149 7.65 9.07 -1.94
CA ILE A 149 7.65 8.88 -3.39
C ILE A 149 8.80 9.68 -4.02
N PHE A 150 8.89 10.98 -3.73
CA PHE A 150 9.93 11.85 -4.27
C PHE A 150 11.35 11.36 -3.92
N LEU A 151 11.61 11.00 -2.66
CA LEU A 151 12.91 10.49 -2.22
C LEU A 151 13.25 9.16 -2.88
N PHE A 152 12.27 8.27 -2.99
CA PHE A 152 12.43 6.97 -3.63
C PHE A 152 12.76 7.11 -5.13
N GLN A 153 12.04 7.96 -5.84
CA GLN A 153 12.30 8.23 -7.26
C GLN A 153 13.72 8.77 -7.48
N ASN A 154 14.12 9.78 -6.70
CA ASN A 154 15.47 10.33 -6.79
C ASN A 154 16.55 9.27 -6.52
N PHE A 155 16.34 8.41 -5.52
CA PHE A 155 17.27 7.32 -5.26
C PHE A 155 17.36 6.35 -6.44
N CYS A 156 16.23 5.93 -7.00
CA CYS A 156 16.19 5.03 -8.13
C CYS A 156 16.89 5.65 -9.36
N GLU A 157 16.63 6.91 -9.66
CA GLU A 157 17.22 7.64 -10.77
C GLU A 157 18.74 7.78 -10.61
N GLN A 158 19.22 8.17 -9.42
CA GLN A 158 20.67 8.28 -9.14
C GLN A 158 21.40 6.95 -9.28
N HIS A 159 20.73 5.85 -8.99
CA HIS A 159 21.32 4.51 -9.06
C HIS A 159 20.97 3.75 -10.34
N ASN A 160 20.29 4.38 -11.29
CA ASN A 160 19.78 3.75 -12.53
C ASN A 160 19.02 2.45 -12.23
N ILE A 161 18.03 2.53 -11.34
CA ILE A 161 17.13 1.44 -10.98
C ILE A 161 15.78 1.72 -11.64
N ASN A 162 15.26 0.78 -12.42
CA ASN A 162 13.90 0.87 -12.97
C ASN A 162 12.90 0.72 -11.83
N TYR A 163 11.83 1.53 -11.86
CA TYR A 163 10.79 1.45 -10.83
C TYR A 163 9.41 1.79 -11.39
N ILE A 164 8.39 1.18 -10.81
CA ILE A 164 6.99 1.48 -11.09
C ILE A 164 6.24 1.53 -9.75
N ILE A 165 5.47 2.58 -9.57
CA ILE A 165 4.60 2.76 -8.41
C ILE A 165 3.15 2.69 -8.89
N MET A 166 2.27 2.04 -8.12
CA MET A 166 0.84 1.99 -8.39
C MET A 166 0.07 2.03 -7.07
N GLN A 167 -1.07 2.70 -7.06
CA GLN A 167 -1.97 2.71 -5.91
C GLN A 167 -2.83 1.46 -5.91
N GLY A 168 -2.81 0.69 -4.82
CA GLY A 168 -3.59 -0.55 -4.70
C GLY A 168 -5.05 -0.27 -4.34
N VAL A 169 -5.27 0.25 -3.15
CA VAL A 169 -6.59 0.62 -2.62
C VAL A 169 -6.84 2.11 -2.78
N ASP A 170 -8.02 2.59 -2.44
CA ASP A 170 -8.29 4.04 -2.39
C ASP A 170 -7.17 4.74 -1.59
N ALA A 171 -6.67 5.87 -2.09
CA ALA A 171 -5.58 6.60 -1.44
C ALA A 171 -5.97 7.05 -0.04
N ILE A 172 -7.24 7.38 0.17
CA ILE A 172 -7.84 7.63 1.49
C ILE A 172 -9.02 6.69 1.64
N ILE A 173 -9.02 5.89 2.69
CA ILE A 173 -10.16 5.04 3.05
C ILE A 173 -11.10 5.89 3.89
N TYR A 174 -12.29 6.19 3.37
CA TYR A 174 -13.34 6.95 4.05
C TYR A 174 -14.69 6.23 4.01
N PRO A 175 -15.53 6.50 5.00
CA PRO A 175 -15.31 7.15 6.31
C PRO A 175 -14.95 6.13 7.39
N PHE A 176 -14.29 6.58 8.43
CA PHE A 176 -14.15 5.83 9.67
C PHE A 176 -15.55 5.41 10.14
N GLY A 177 -15.85 4.13 10.08
CA GLY A 177 -17.09 3.55 10.59
C GLY A 177 -18.04 2.89 9.59
N ASP A 178 -17.89 3.07 8.29
CA ASP A 178 -18.69 2.29 7.34
C ASP A 178 -17.94 1.02 6.92
N LYS A 179 -18.37 -0.12 7.48
CA LYS A 179 -17.80 -1.44 7.21
C LYS A 179 -18.10 -1.95 5.79
N ASN A 180 -18.89 -1.22 5.01
CA ASN A 180 -19.26 -1.58 3.65
C ASN A 180 -18.39 -0.86 2.64
N PHE A 181 -17.33 -1.52 2.19
CA PHE A 181 -16.49 -1.10 1.05
C PHE A 181 -17.26 -0.87 -0.26
N THR A 182 -18.56 -1.03 -0.23
CA THR A 182 -19.49 -0.82 -1.35
C THR A 182 -20.11 0.57 -1.37
N ALA A 183 -19.68 1.50 -0.51
CA ALA A 183 -20.23 2.86 -0.49
C ALA A 183 -20.14 3.49 -1.88
N PRO A 184 -21.23 4.12 -2.35
CA PRO A 184 -21.24 4.82 -3.64
C PRO A 184 -20.11 5.84 -3.73
N LYS A 185 -19.59 6.05 -4.95
CA LYS A 185 -18.52 7.05 -5.20
C LYS A 185 -18.89 8.44 -4.68
N ASP A 186 -20.17 8.76 -4.61
CA ASP A 186 -20.69 10.09 -4.25
C ASP A 186 -20.54 10.45 -2.76
N ASP A 187 -20.58 9.48 -1.86
CA ASP A 187 -20.44 9.73 -0.40
C ASP A 187 -18.99 10.04 0.01
N ARG A 188 -18.03 9.77 -0.87
CA ARG A 188 -16.60 10.05 -0.68
C ARG A 188 -16.19 11.47 -1.08
N LEU A 189 -17.09 12.26 -1.64
CA LEU A 189 -16.76 13.58 -2.22
C LEU A 189 -16.37 14.63 -1.19
N GLN A 190 -16.83 14.55 0.07
CA GLN A 190 -16.58 15.60 1.07
C GLN A 190 -15.11 15.66 1.49
N ASP A 191 -14.43 14.51 1.55
CA ASP A 191 -13.04 14.43 2.03
C ASP A 191 -12.01 14.42 0.91
N ILE A 192 -12.44 14.07 -0.30
CA ILE A 192 -11.62 14.17 -1.49
C ILE A 192 -11.21 15.60 -1.78
N GLY A 193 -12.09 16.59 -1.52
CA GLY A 193 -11.73 18.00 -1.67
C GLY A 193 -10.50 18.40 -0.84
N SER A 194 -10.38 17.87 0.37
CA SER A 194 -9.20 18.05 1.20
C SER A 194 -7.99 17.35 0.63
N PHE A 195 -8.11 16.09 0.23
CA PHE A 195 -7.04 15.31 -0.40
C PHE A 195 -6.50 15.99 -1.67
N LEU A 196 -7.38 16.41 -2.58
CA LEU A 196 -7.00 17.12 -3.80
C LEU A 196 -6.30 18.43 -3.50
N LYS A 197 -6.82 19.20 -2.55
CA LYS A 197 -6.20 20.44 -2.10
C LYS A 197 -4.78 20.21 -1.57
N TYR A 198 -4.53 19.11 -0.87
CA TYR A 198 -3.21 18.78 -0.35
C TYR A 198 -2.26 18.28 -1.42
N ILE A 199 -2.70 17.39 -2.29
CA ILE A 199 -1.90 16.98 -3.45
C ILE A 199 -1.48 18.22 -4.24
N LEU A 200 -2.40 19.08 -4.61
CA LEU A 200 -2.12 20.26 -5.42
C LEU A 200 -1.24 21.31 -4.72
N LYS A 201 -1.27 21.38 -3.40
CA LYS A 201 -0.47 22.32 -2.60
C LYS A 201 0.86 21.77 -2.10
N SER A 202 1.05 20.48 -2.11
CA SER A 202 2.29 19.88 -1.64
C SER A 202 3.48 20.33 -2.47
N PRO A 203 4.60 20.74 -1.84
CA PRO A 203 5.81 21.11 -2.57
C PRO A 203 6.44 19.93 -3.31
N TYR A 204 6.04 18.70 -3.01
CA TYR A 204 6.55 17.50 -3.67
C TYR A 204 5.82 17.17 -4.96
N THR A 205 4.53 17.51 -5.09
CA THR A 205 3.71 17.12 -6.24
C THR A 205 4.33 17.54 -7.58
N SER A 206 4.79 18.77 -7.69
CA SER A 206 5.44 19.26 -8.92
C SER A 206 6.85 18.70 -9.15
N LYS A 207 7.34 17.86 -8.26
CA LYS A 207 8.67 17.25 -8.31
C LYS A 207 8.62 15.75 -8.53
N ILE A 208 7.43 15.19 -8.50
CA ILE A 208 7.22 13.76 -8.74
C ILE A 208 7.28 13.51 -10.25
N ASN A 209 8.05 12.50 -10.63
CA ASN A 209 8.03 11.98 -11.99
C ASN A 209 6.78 11.09 -12.16
N GLU A 210 5.79 11.62 -12.87
CA GLU A 210 4.49 10.98 -13.07
C GLU A 210 4.57 9.75 -13.98
N GLU A 211 5.55 9.71 -14.89
CA GLU A 211 5.67 8.66 -15.92
C GLU A 211 5.82 7.26 -15.30
N ASN A 212 6.44 7.17 -14.12
CA ASN A 212 6.68 5.93 -13.42
C ASN A 212 5.59 5.60 -12.38
N ILE A 213 4.49 6.36 -12.35
CA ILE A 213 3.37 6.16 -11.43
C ILE A 213 2.11 5.83 -12.20
N LEU A 214 1.72 4.57 -12.19
CA LEU A 214 0.51 4.13 -12.87
C LEU A 214 -0.73 4.69 -12.18
N GLY A 215 -1.56 5.39 -12.96
CA GLY A 215 -2.81 5.99 -12.48
C GLY A 215 -2.63 7.31 -11.73
N TRP A 216 -1.47 8.00 -11.87
CA TRP A 216 -1.29 9.33 -11.30
C TRP A 216 -2.41 10.29 -11.77
N PRO A 217 -2.92 11.18 -10.91
CA PRO A 217 -2.57 11.39 -9.48
C PRO A 217 -3.30 10.46 -8.49
N MET A 218 -3.62 9.23 -8.88
CA MET A 218 -4.21 8.16 -8.05
C MET A 218 -5.61 8.48 -7.50
N ALA A 219 -6.24 9.49 -8.06
CA ALA A 219 -7.57 9.95 -7.71
C ALA A 219 -8.42 10.08 -8.98
N TRP A 220 -9.49 9.30 -9.09
CA TRP A 220 -10.35 9.27 -10.27
C TRP A 220 -10.97 10.62 -10.61
N GLN A 221 -11.12 11.52 -9.64
CA GLN A 221 -11.62 12.88 -9.84
C GLN A 221 -10.67 13.78 -10.63
N LEU A 222 -9.40 13.38 -10.73
CA LEU A 222 -8.37 14.05 -11.52
C LEU A 222 -7.90 13.17 -12.69
N ASP A 223 -8.79 12.31 -13.19
CA ASP A 223 -8.50 11.34 -14.25
C ASP A 223 -7.43 10.28 -13.90
N GLY A 224 -7.07 10.18 -12.60
CA GLY A 224 -6.22 9.11 -12.08
C GLY A 224 -7.02 7.85 -11.74
N TYR A 225 -6.31 6.82 -11.27
CA TYR A 225 -6.96 5.60 -10.81
C TYR A 225 -6.12 4.84 -9.78
N CYS A 226 -6.76 3.97 -9.01
CA CYS A 226 -6.13 2.90 -8.25
C CYS A 226 -6.57 1.52 -8.79
N VAL A 227 -5.92 0.45 -8.35
CA VAL A 227 -6.30 -0.92 -8.75
C VAL A 227 -7.75 -1.22 -8.36
N PHE A 228 -8.17 -0.75 -7.20
CA PHE A 228 -9.52 -0.96 -6.70
C PHE A 228 -10.60 -0.34 -7.60
N ASP A 229 -10.31 0.81 -8.23
CA ASP A 229 -11.19 1.39 -9.24
C ASP A 229 -11.35 0.47 -10.45
N LYS A 230 -10.24 -0.13 -10.92
CA LYS A 230 -10.28 -1.07 -12.04
C LYS A 230 -11.10 -2.33 -11.73
N PHE A 231 -11.03 -2.81 -10.49
CA PHE A 231 -11.88 -3.92 -10.05
C PHE A 231 -13.35 -3.53 -10.04
N ARG A 232 -13.69 -2.32 -9.54
CA ARG A 232 -15.06 -1.80 -9.49
C ARG A 232 -15.66 -1.54 -10.87
N GLU A 233 -14.87 -1.08 -11.84
CA GLU A 233 -15.32 -0.84 -13.22
C GLU A 233 -15.87 -2.11 -13.88
N THR A 234 -15.38 -3.27 -13.51
CA THR A 234 -15.83 -4.56 -14.07
C THR A 234 -16.88 -5.22 -13.18
N ASP A 235 -16.48 -5.66 -12.02
CA ASP A 235 -17.26 -6.28 -10.96
C ASP A 235 -16.30 -6.67 -9.84
N LEU A 236 -16.27 -5.89 -8.79
CA LEU A 236 -15.36 -6.07 -7.66
C LEU A 236 -15.33 -7.50 -7.13
N THR A 237 -16.50 -8.15 -7.04
CA THR A 237 -16.62 -9.48 -6.44
C THR A 237 -15.84 -10.57 -7.18
N LYS A 238 -15.52 -10.37 -8.47
CA LYS A 238 -14.70 -11.30 -9.24
C LYS A 238 -13.22 -11.29 -8.86
N PHE A 239 -12.75 -10.20 -8.26
CA PHE A 239 -11.33 -9.96 -8.02
C PHE A 239 -10.92 -10.10 -6.56
N ILE A 240 -11.86 -10.19 -5.64
CA ILE A 240 -11.62 -10.28 -4.19
C ILE A 240 -11.90 -11.68 -3.66
N VAL A 241 -11.30 -12.00 -2.52
CA VAL A 241 -11.41 -13.33 -1.90
C VAL A 241 -12.81 -13.57 -1.32
N HIS A 242 -13.46 -12.52 -0.81
CA HIS A 242 -14.81 -12.60 -0.24
C HIS A 242 -15.46 -11.21 -0.23
N PRO A 243 -16.80 -11.06 -0.35
CA PRO A 243 -17.48 -9.76 -0.28
C PRO A 243 -17.16 -8.92 0.96
N ASN A 244 -16.87 -9.58 2.08
CA ASN A 244 -16.46 -8.94 3.33
C ASN A 244 -14.94 -8.94 3.56
N ASP A 245 -14.15 -9.36 2.56
CA ASP A 245 -12.70 -9.34 2.57
C ASP A 245 -12.19 -8.88 1.20
N CYS A 246 -11.91 -7.61 1.08
CA CYS A 246 -11.54 -6.95 -0.18
C CYS A 246 -10.13 -7.29 -0.69
N HIS A 247 -9.42 -8.24 -0.08
CA HIS A 247 -8.12 -8.67 -0.56
C HIS A 247 -8.24 -9.38 -1.91
N PRO A 248 -7.27 -9.18 -2.81
CA PRO A 248 -7.31 -9.80 -4.13
C PRO A 248 -7.30 -11.31 -4.05
N ASN A 249 -8.16 -11.95 -4.82
CA ASN A 249 -8.08 -13.38 -5.10
C ASN A 249 -7.06 -13.67 -6.23
N LYS A 250 -6.99 -14.91 -6.69
CA LYS A 250 -6.06 -15.32 -7.76
C LYS A 250 -6.22 -14.48 -9.04
N LEU A 251 -7.45 -14.14 -9.43
CA LEU A 251 -7.71 -13.27 -10.59
C LEU A 251 -7.28 -11.84 -10.31
N GLY A 252 -7.58 -11.31 -9.13
CA GLY A 252 -7.15 -9.98 -8.71
C GLY A 252 -5.63 -9.83 -8.74
N HIS A 253 -4.88 -10.80 -8.22
CA HIS A 253 -3.41 -10.78 -8.30
C HIS A 253 -2.89 -10.86 -9.73
N ARG A 254 -3.52 -11.65 -10.60
CA ARG A 254 -3.15 -11.68 -12.03
C ARG A 254 -3.37 -10.32 -12.68
N THR A 255 -4.51 -9.69 -12.42
CA THR A 255 -4.83 -8.35 -12.97
C THR A 255 -3.84 -7.29 -12.49
N ILE A 256 -3.46 -7.29 -11.20
CA ILE A 256 -2.41 -6.40 -10.70
C ILE A 256 -1.09 -6.61 -11.44
N ALA A 257 -0.68 -7.87 -11.64
CA ALA A 257 0.54 -8.19 -12.38
C ALA A 257 0.47 -7.71 -13.84
N GLU A 258 -0.67 -7.89 -14.51
CA GLU A 258 -0.89 -7.42 -15.87
C GLU A 258 -0.82 -5.90 -15.99
N MET A 259 -1.34 -5.17 -15.00
CA MET A 259 -1.24 -3.70 -14.95
C MET A 259 0.23 -3.26 -14.82
N PHE A 260 1.01 -3.86 -13.91
CA PHE A 260 2.44 -3.58 -13.79
C PHE A 260 3.21 -3.98 -15.05
N TYR A 261 2.90 -5.12 -15.65
CA TYR A 261 3.55 -5.60 -16.88
C TYR A 261 3.31 -4.63 -18.05
N LYS A 262 2.06 -4.19 -18.22
CA LYS A 262 1.74 -3.17 -19.23
C LYS A 262 2.46 -1.86 -18.96
N GLY A 263 2.45 -1.38 -17.72
CA GLY A 263 3.19 -0.18 -17.33
C GLY A 263 4.69 -0.31 -17.63
N TYR A 264 5.28 -1.47 -17.35
CA TYR A 264 6.67 -1.73 -17.70
C TYR A 264 6.93 -1.64 -19.22
N GLN A 265 6.05 -2.21 -20.02
CA GLN A 265 6.17 -2.15 -21.48
C GLN A 265 6.01 -0.71 -22.01
N ASP A 266 5.09 0.06 -21.44
CA ASP A 266 4.81 1.43 -21.86
C ASP A 266 5.99 2.37 -21.49
N ILE A 267 6.60 2.20 -20.31
CA ILE A 267 7.67 3.07 -19.78
C ILE A 267 9.05 2.65 -20.32
N TYR A 268 9.37 1.37 -20.31
CA TYR A 268 10.73 0.88 -20.61
C TYR A 268 10.82 0.15 -21.95
N GLY A 269 9.73 -0.02 -22.67
CA GLY A 269 9.68 -0.70 -23.95
C GLY A 269 9.59 -2.22 -23.83
N LYS A 270 9.49 -2.87 -24.99
CA LYS A 270 9.48 -4.34 -25.03
C LYS A 270 10.85 -4.86 -24.63
N ILE A 271 10.87 -5.82 -23.72
CA ILE A 271 12.06 -6.65 -23.50
C ILE A 271 12.41 -7.27 -24.86
N SER A 272 13.55 -6.86 -25.41
CA SER A 272 14.06 -7.34 -26.69
C SER A 272 14.61 -8.76 -26.57
#